data_6ae1e211992c444dc70ae7b65f62101c
#
_entry.id   6ae1e211992c444dc70ae7b65f62101c
#
_cell.length_a   1.000
_cell.length_b   1.000
_cell.length_c   1.000
_cell.angle_alpha   90.00
_cell.angle_beta   90.00
_cell.angle_gamma   90.00
#
_symmetry.space_group_name_H-M   'P 1'
#
loop_
_entity.id
_entity.type
_entity.pdbx_description
1 polymer ?
#
loop_
_entity_poly.entity_id
_entity_poly.type
_entity_poly.pdbx_seq_one_letter_code
_entity_poly.pdbx_strand_id
1 'polypeptide(L)'
;VTPRGLSWLCIARLGLVQAAIGAIVMLATSLLNRVMMVEYALPAALPAGLVAWHYAVQLSRPLWGHESDSGRRRTPWIIGGMGVLAAGAMLAAESLRVIVAHGWVGYGLAILAFSLIGAGVGAAGTSLLALLAAQVAPARRAAAASLTWIMMIAGIIVSSAVAGHWIDPFSLARLEGVVAGVAGMAFLLSTVAVLGVERGDAARVAAGPPAPPFAVALAEIWADPEHRRFTMFVFLSMLAYSMQDLILEPFSGLRFAMTPGQSTQMSSVQHSGVLLGMVLVGVGGSAFGGRDAATLARWIVGGCIGSALALTGLVLAARYGPGWPIVGTIFLLGFANGVFAV
;
A
#
# COMPACT_ATOMS: atom_id res chain seq x y z
N VAL A 1 30.34 -18.96 -14.69
CA VAL A 1 30.08 -18.49 -13.30
C VAL A 1 28.69 -17.86 -13.34
N THR A 2 27.68 -18.55 -12.78
CA THR A 2 26.34 -17.99 -12.65
C THR A 2 26.44 -16.76 -11.76
N PRO A 3 25.93 -15.57 -12.20
CA PRO A 3 25.96 -14.38 -11.38
C PRO A 3 25.23 -14.66 -10.07
N ARG A 4 25.92 -14.50 -8.95
CA ARG A 4 25.31 -14.60 -7.62
C ARG A 4 24.26 -13.49 -7.51
N GLY A 5 22.98 -13.85 -7.59
CA GLY A 5 21.88 -12.90 -7.37
C GLY A 5 21.98 -12.26 -5.97
N LEU A 6 21.18 -11.20 -5.74
CA LEU A 6 21.14 -10.47 -4.47
C LEU A 6 21.05 -11.41 -3.27
N SER A 7 21.78 -11.10 -2.21
CA SER A 7 21.69 -11.80 -0.93
C SER A 7 20.33 -11.52 -0.25
N TRP A 8 19.90 -12.38 0.65
CA TRP A 8 18.67 -12.17 1.43
C TRP A 8 18.69 -10.87 2.24
N LEU A 9 19.86 -10.47 2.74
CA LEU A 9 20.03 -9.21 3.45
C LEU A 9 19.75 -8.01 2.51
N CYS A 10 20.24 -8.04 1.26
CA CYS A 10 19.95 -7.00 0.28
C CYS A 10 18.47 -6.98 -0.10
N ILE A 11 17.83 -8.16 -0.24
CA ILE A 11 16.38 -8.25 -0.50
C ILE A 11 15.58 -7.65 0.66
N ALA A 12 15.94 -7.97 1.91
CA ALA A 12 15.31 -7.38 3.09
C ALA A 12 15.53 -5.86 3.16
N ARG A 13 16.72 -5.35 2.84
CA ARG A 13 16.97 -3.90 2.74
C ARG A 13 16.06 -3.25 1.70
N LEU A 14 15.90 -3.85 0.53
CA LEU A 14 14.96 -3.36 -0.49
C LEU A 14 13.51 -3.44 -0.01
N GLY A 15 13.17 -4.43 0.80
CA GLY A 15 11.87 -4.53 1.46
C GLY A 15 11.57 -3.36 2.41
N LEU A 16 12.58 -2.73 3.02
CA LEU A 16 12.40 -1.52 3.84
C LEU A 16 11.87 -0.33 3.01
N VAL A 17 12.21 -0.26 1.72
CA VAL A 17 11.64 0.75 0.82
C VAL A 17 10.14 0.52 0.66
N GLN A 18 9.73 -0.75 0.49
CA GLN A 18 8.32 -1.08 0.37
C GLN A 18 7.56 -0.78 1.68
N ALA A 19 8.18 -1.06 2.84
CA ALA A 19 7.65 -0.68 4.14
C ALA A 19 7.47 0.84 4.26
N ALA A 20 8.45 1.62 3.80
CA ALA A 20 8.40 3.08 3.80
C ALA A 20 7.29 3.63 2.88
N ILE A 21 7.09 3.03 1.68
CA ILE A 21 5.98 3.36 0.79
C ILE A 21 4.64 3.10 1.50
N GLY A 22 4.46 1.91 2.07
CA GLY A 22 3.24 1.54 2.81
C GLY A 22 2.94 2.49 3.96
N ALA A 23 3.97 2.86 4.73
CA ALA A 23 3.86 3.79 5.85
C ALA A 23 3.30 5.16 5.44
N ILE A 24 3.81 5.75 4.34
CA ILE A 24 3.35 7.07 3.88
C ILE A 24 1.97 6.98 3.22
N VAL A 25 1.73 5.96 2.39
CA VAL A 25 0.46 5.79 1.68
C VAL A 25 -0.69 5.61 2.67
N MET A 26 -0.51 4.84 3.75
CA MET A 26 -1.51 4.67 4.81
C MET A 26 -1.92 6.00 5.42
N LEU A 27 -0.97 6.91 5.71
CA LEU A 27 -1.30 8.24 6.25
C LEU A 27 -2.22 9.02 5.29
N ALA A 28 -1.95 8.96 3.99
CA ALA A 28 -2.72 9.69 2.99
C ALA A 28 -4.11 9.08 2.75
N THR A 29 -4.20 7.75 2.67
CA THR A 29 -5.44 7.06 2.29
C THR A 29 -6.37 6.78 3.45
N SER A 30 -5.84 6.61 4.66
CA SER A 30 -6.63 6.30 5.86
C SER A 30 -6.70 7.49 6.81
N LEU A 31 -5.61 7.94 7.40
CA LEU A 31 -5.61 8.99 8.40
C LEU A 31 -6.14 10.33 7.86
N LEU A 32 -5.59 10.83 6.74
CA LEU A 32 -6.05 12.11 6.16
C LEU A 32 -7.49 12.01 5.66
N ASN A 33 -7.90 10.88 5.06
CA ASN A 33 -9.28 10.62 4.67
C ASN A 33 -10.23 10.73 5.88
N ARG A 34 -9.90 10.08 6.98
CA ARG A 34 -10.69 10.15 8.22
C ARG A 34 -10.74 11.56 8.78
N VAL A 35 -9.61 12.26 8.85
CA VAL A 35 -9.54 13.63 9.37
C VAL A 35 -10.39 14.57 8.53
N MET A 36 -10.33 14.48 7.20
CA MET A 36 -11.19 15.28 6.30
C MET A 36 -12.67 15.05 6.57
N MET A 37 -13.10 13.80 6.75
CA MET A 37 -14.51 13.46 6.90
C MET A 37 -15.06 13.73 8.31
N VAL A 38 -14.28 13.41 9.34
CA VAL A 38 -14.78 13.39 10.73
C VAL A 38 -14.45 14.70 11.46
N GLU A 39 -13.19 15.18 11.39
CA GLU A 39 -12.78 16.39 12.10
C GLU A 39 -13.19 17.67 11.37
N TYR A 40 -13.12 17.66 10.04
CA TYR A 40 -13.47 18.83 9.22
C TYR A 40 -14.83 18.74 8.54
N ALA A 41 -15.56 17.64 8.75
CA ALA A 41 -16.90 17.40 8.18
C ALA A 41 -16.97 17.69 6.65
N LEU A 42 -15.87 17.46 5.92
CA LEU A 42 -15.83 17.63 4.48
C LEU A 42 -16.65 16.51 3.81
N PRO A 43 -17.31 16.79 2.66
CA PRO A 43 -18.07 15.80 1.93
C PRO A 43 -17.20 14.59 1.59
N ALA A 44 -17.69 13.37 1.86
CA ALA A 44 -16.96 12.12 1.64
C ALA A 44 -16.44 11.94 0.20
N ALA A 45 -17.10 12.56 -0.78
CA ALA A 45 -16.68 12.57 -2.17
C ALA A 45 -15.30 13.22 -2.39
N LEU A 46 -14.91 14.19 -1.54
CA LEU A 46 -13.63 14.86 -1.67
C LEU A 46 -12.45 13.92 -1.35
N PRO A 47 -12.31 13.38 -0.12
CA PRO A 47 -11.20 12.49 0.17
C PRO A 47 -11.24 11.20 -0.65
N ALA A 48 -12.43 10.63 -0.93
CA ALA A 48 -12.56 9.49 -1.83
C ALA A 48 -12.08 9.81 -3.25
N GLY A 49 -12.42 10.98 -3.78
CA GLY A 49 -11.95 11.48 -5.08
C GLY A 49 -10.44 11.69 -5.12
N LEU A 50 -9.84 12.23 -4.06
CA LEU A 50 -8.38 12.40 -3.94
C LEU A 50 -7.65 11.06 -3.92
N VAL A 51 -8.16 10.08 -3.18
CA VAL A 51 -7.60 8.71 -3.17
C VAL A 51 -7.76 8.04 -4.53
N ALA A 52 -8.93 8.17 -5.17
CA ALA A 52 -9.12 7.66 -6.54
C ALA A 52 -8.16 8.33 -7.54
N TRP A 53 -7.95 9.65 -7.41
CA TRP A 53 -7.01 10.42 -8.22
C TRP A 53 -5.57 9.93 -8.04
N HIS A 54 -5.12 9.72 -6.81
CA HIS A 54 -3.81 9.14 -6.51
C HIS A 54 -3.61 7.79 -7.21
N TYR A 55 -4.61 6.91 -7.23
CA TYR A 55 -4.53 5.65 -7.98
C TYR A 55 -4.55 5.88 -9.50
N ALA A 56 -5.33 6.85 -9.99
CA ALA A 56 -5.35 7.20 -11.41
C ALA A 56 -3.97 7.68 -11.90
N VAL A 57 -3.28 8.49 -11.12
CA VAL A 57 -1.90 8.93 -11.43
C VAL A 57 -0.94 7.73 -11.51
N GLN A 58 -1.17 6.68 -10.73
CA GLN A 58 -0.35 5.45 -10.79
C GLN A 58 -0.53 4.65 -12.09
N LEU A 59 -1.54 4.93 -12.93
CA LEU A 59 -1.62 4.37 -14.28
C LEU A 59 -0.43 4.81 -15.15
N SER A 60 0.30 5.86 -14.74
CA SER A 60 1.56 6.27 -15.37
C SER A 60 2.76 5.36 -15.06
N ARG A 61 2.62 4.30 -14.25
CA ARG A 61 3.71 3.37 -13.89
C ARG A 61 4.51 2.81 -15.08
N PRO A 62 3.90 2.50 -16.24
CA PRO A 62 4.67 2.05 -17.41
C PRO A 62 5.68 3.09 -17.91
N LEU A 63 5.38 4.39 -17.76
CA LEU A 63 6.30 5.47 -18.14
C LEU A 63 7.52 5.47 -17.20
N TRP A 64 7.30 5.38 -15.89
CA TRP A 64 8.38 5.31 -14.89
C TRP A 64 9.24 4.05 -15.04
N GLY A 65 8.62 2.92 -15.41
CA GLY A 65 9.33 1.68 -15.73
C GLY A 65 10.26 1.86 -16.91
N HIS A 66 9.76 2.40 -18.00
CA HIS A 66 10.54 2.64 -19.23
C HIS A 66 11.72 3.60 -18.98
N GLU A 67 11.48 4.71 -18.30
CA GLU A 67 12.51 5.70 -17.95
C GLU A 67 13.57 5.10 -17.01
N SER A 68 13.16 4.30 -16.02
CA SER A 68 14.09 3.64 -15.11
C SER A 68 14.89 2.53 -15.78
N ASP A 69 14.37 1.91 -16.83
CA ASP A 69 15.04 0.86 -17.61
C ASP A 69 15.99 1.44 -18.66
N SER A 70 15.69 2.62 -19.23
CA SER A 70 16.59 3.34 -20.13
C SER A 70 17.78 3.96 -19.40
N GLY A 71 17.66 4.21 -18.10
CA GLY A 71 18.71 4.67 -17.21
C GLY A 71 19.69 3.57 -16.81
N ARG A 72 20.95 3.95 -16.54
CA ARG A 72 21.97 3.01 -16.06
C ARG A 72 21.72 2.50 -14.63
N ARG A 73 20.91 3.20 -13.82
CA ARG A 73 20.66 2.89 -12.40
C ARG A 73 19.23 3.19 -12.02
N ARG A 74 18.63 2.32 -11.22
CA ARG A 74 17.28 2.49 -10.68
C ARG A 74 17.25 3.17 -9.30
N THR A 75 18.36 3.14 -8.57
CA THR A 75 18.49 3.80 -7.25
C THR A 75 18.05 5.26 -7.25
N PRO A 76 18.45 6.13 -8.21
CA PRO A 76 18.00 7.53 -8.23
C PRO A 76 16.48 7.68 -8.36
N TRP A 77 15.83 6.81 -9.13
CA TRP A 77 14.36 6.79 -9.28
C TRP A 77 13.65 6.38 -8.01
N ILE A 78 14.22 5.44 -7.24
CA ILE A 78 13.70 5.04 -5.94
C ILE A 78 13.81 6.20 -4.95
N ILE A 79 14.99 6.81 -4.83
CA ILE A 79 15.22 7.92 -3.89
C ILE A 79 14.39 9.15 -4.27
N GLY A 80 14.40 9.54 -5.56
CA GLY A 80 13.63 10.67 -6.06
C GLY A 80 12.12 10.44 -5.88
N GLY A 81 11.64 9.25 -6.23
CA GLY A 81 10.24 8.87 -6.03
C GLY A 81 9.81 8.90 -4.56
N MET A 82 10.67 8.43 -3.64
CA MET A 82 10.42 8.52 -2.20
C MET A 82 10.42 9.97 -1.70
N GLY A 83 11.28 10.83 -2.24
CA GLY A 83 11.28 12.26 -1.92
C GLY A 83 10.00 12.94 -2.39
N VAL A 84 9.54 12.65 -3.61
CA VAL A 84 8.27 13.16 -4.15
C VAL A 84 7.08 12.65 -3.34
N LEU A 85 7.08 11.37 -2.94
CA LEU A 85 6.06 10.77 -2.10
C LEU A 85 5.99 11.44 -0.72
N ALA A 86 7.14 11.64 -0.07
CA ALA A 86 7.21 12.29 1.24
C ALA A 86 6.73 13.76 1.17
N ALA A 87 7.21 14.51 0.18
CA ALA A 87 6.77 15.88 -0.06
C ALA A 87 5.25 15.96 -0.34
N GLY A 88 4.72 15.04 -1.13
CA GLY A 88 3.29 14.93 -1.41
C GLY A 88 2.46 14.68 -0.15
N ALA A 89 2.91 13.79 0.75
CA ALA A 89 2.23 13.53 2.01
C ALA A 89 2.21 14.75 2.94
N MET A 90 3.34 15.45 3.06
CA MET A 90 3.44 16.69 3.85
C MET A 90 2.53 17.78 3.27
N LEU A 91 2.52 17.93 1.94
CA LEU A 91 1.67 18.88 1.26
C LEU A 91 0.17 18.55 1.42
N ALA A 92 -0.17 17.25 1.47
CA ALA A 92 -1.54 16.79 1.72
C ALA A 92 -2.03 17.19 3.12
N ALA A 93 -1.18 17.08 4.13
CA ALA A 93 -1.50 17.54 5.48
C ALA A 93 -1.66 19.07 5.53
N GLU A 94 -0.76 19.83 4.91
CA GLU A 94 -0.83 21.31 4.82
C GLU A 94 -2.05 21.77 4.03
N SER A 95 -2.49 21.03 2.99
CA SER A 95 -3.66 21.37 2.20
C SER A 95 -4.93 21.51 3.05
N LEU A 96 -5.06 20.78 4.16
CA LEU A 96 -6.19 20.89 5.08
C LEU A 96 -6.27 22.30 5.71
N ARG A 97 -5.12 22.85 6.13
CA ARG A 97 -5.06 24.23 6.65
C ARG A 97 -5.54 25.24 5.61
N VAL A 98 -5.07 25.05 4.37
CA VAL A 98 -5.43 25.95 3.26
C VAL A 98 -6.88 25.78 2.84
N ILE A 99 -7.45 24.56 2.88
CA ILE A 99 -8.88 24.32 2.62
C ILE A 99 -9.75 25.13 3.58
N VAL A 100 -9.41 25.12 4.87
CA VAL A 100 -10.16 25.86 5.88
C VAL A 100 -10.06 27.38 5.69
N ALA A 101 -8.88 27.88 5.29
CA ALA A 101 -8.63 29.30 5.15
C ALA A 101 -9.09 29.88 3.78
N HIS A 102 -8.89 29.15 2.69
CA HIS A 102 -8.99 29.65 1.32
C HIS A 102 -9.70 28.70 0.34
N GLY A 103 -10.51 27.73 0.81
CA GLY A 103 -11.35 26.84 0.02
C GLY A 103 -10.72 26.30 -1.27
N TRP A 104 -10.96 26.98 -2.40
CA TRP A 104 -10.53 26.54 -3.73
C TRP A 104 -9.02 26.35 -3.90
N VAL A 105 -8.22 27.22 -3.28
CA VAL A 105 -6.75 27.09 -3.31
C VAL A 105 -6.33 25.82 -2.59
N GLY A 106 -6.97 25.51 -1.46
CA GLY A 106 -6.72 24.29 -0.68
C GLY A 106 -7.08 23.03 -1.46
N TYR A 107 -8.19 23.02 -2.21
CA TYR A 107 -8.54 21.87 -3.06
C TYR A 107 -7.53 21.66 -4.19
N GLY A 108 -7.07 22.75 -4.83
CA GLY A 108 -5.99 22.66 -5.83
C GLY A 108 -4.70 22.08 -5.24
N LEU A 109 -4.36 22.51 -4.03
CA LEU A 109 -3.19 22.02 -3.31
C LEU A 109 -3.33 20.52 -2.93
N ALA A 110 -4.52 20.09 -2.51
CA ALA A 110 -4.81 18.69 -2.24
C ALA A 110 -4.68 17.81 -3.49
N ILE A 111 -5.21 18.25 -4.63
CA ILE A 111 -5.07 17.54 -5.91
C ILE A 111 -3.59 17.42 -6.29
N LEU A 112 -2.80 18.49 -6.17
CA LEU A 112 -1.36 18.47 -6.41
C LEU A 112 -0.66 17.50 -5.46
N ALA A 113 -0.98 17.55 -4.17
CA ALA A 113 -0.41 16.67 -3.16
C ALA A 113 -0.66 15.18 -3.48
N PHE A 114 -1.90 14.80 -3.79
CA PHE A 114 -2.25 13.42 -4.15
C PHE A 114 -1.68 13.00 -5.52
N SER A 115 -1.46 13.95 -6.43
CA SER A 115 -0.69 13.71 -7.67
C SER A 115 0.76 13.37 -7.37
N LEU A 116 1.42 14.11 -6.48
CA LEU A 116 2.79 13.82 -6.05
C LEU A 116 2.89 12.46 -5.33
N ILE A 117 1.92 12.15 -4.45
CA ILE A 117 1.85 10.83 -3.79
C ILE A 117 1.77 9.73 -4.84
N GLY A 118 0.85 9.82 -5.80
CA GLY A 118 0.68 8.84 -6.87
C GLY A 118 1.92 8.68 -7.74
N ALA A 119 2.53 9.80 -8.17
CA ALA A 119 3.76 9.81 -8.95
C ALA A 119 4.96 9.22 -8.17
N GLY A 120 5.09 9.58 -6.90
CA GLY A 120 6.15 9.07 -6.01
C GLY A 120 6.05 7.56 -5.80
N VAL A 121 4.84 7.04 -5.51
CA VAL A 121 4.59 5.59 -5.43
C VAL A 121 4.88 4.91 -6.76
N GLY A 122 4.45 5.52 -7.87
CA GLY A 122 4.71 5.01 -9.22
C GLY A 122 6.20 4.88 -9.51
N ALA A 123 6.95 5.95 -9.31
CA ALA A 123 8.39 5.99 -9.58
C ALA A 123 9.19 5.07 -8.65
N ALA A 124 9.01 5.20 -7.32
CA ALA A 124 9.76 4.41 -6.35
C ALA A 124 9.39 2.92 -6.40
N GLY A 125 8.08 2.60 -6.38
CA GLY A 125 7.61 1.22 -6.34
C GLY A 125 7.92 0.45 -7.62
N THR A 126 7.73 1.05 -8.79
CA THR A 126 8.02 0.39 -10.08
C THR A 126 9.52 0.14 -10.24
N SER A 127 10.36 1.14 -9.93
CA SER A 127 11.81 1.00 -10.01
C SER A 127 12.36 -0.03 -9.01
N LEU A 128 11.75 -0.12 -7.81
CA LEU A 128 12.10 -1.14 -6.82
C LEU A 128 11.77 -2.54 -7.32
N LEU A 129 10.56 -2.76 -7.84
CA LEU A 129 10.14 -4.08 -8.36
C LEU A 129 10.98 -4.48 -9.57
N ALA A 130 11.29 -3.54 -10.46
CA ALA A 130 12.17 -3.77 -11.60
C ALA A 130 13.61 -4.14 -11.15
N LEU A 131 14.12 -3.50 -10.08
CA LEU A 131 15.42 -3.82 -9.49
C LEU A 131 15.44 -5.25 -8.93
N LEU A 132 14.40 -5.62 -8.18
CA LEU A 132 14.25 -6.98 -7.65
C LEU A 132 14.15 -8.02 -8.76
N ALA A 133 13.31 -7.79 -9.78
CA ALA A 133 13.13 -8.70 -10.90
C ALA A 133 14.42 -8.91 -11.70
N ALA A 134 15.24 -7.87 -11.85
CA ALA A 134 16.50 -7.93 -12.59
C ALA A 134 17.63 -8.61 -11.80
N GLN A 135 17.72 -8.39 -10.49
CA GLN A 135 18.89 -8.79 -9.69
C GLN A 135 18.66 -10.01 -8.80
N VAL A 136 17.41 -10.42 -8.56
CA VAL A 136 17.13 -11.64 -7.80
C VAL A 136 17.14 -12.86 -8.70
N ALA A 137 17.84 -13.91 -8.27
CA ALA A 137 17.89 -15.19 -8.99
C ALA A 137 16.46 -15.74 -9.23
N PRO A 138 16.15 -16.28 -10.44
CA PRO A 138 14.80 -16.72 -10.81
C PRO A 138 14.11 -17.60 -9.77
N ALA A 139 14.85 -18.58 -9.20
CA ALA A 139 14.33 -19.49 -8.18
C ALA A 139 13.89 -18.80 -6.87
N ARG A 140 14.33 -17.56 -6.63
CA ARG A 140 14.04 -16.81 -5.39
C ARG A 140 13.12 -15.60 -5.62
N ARG A 141 12.70 -15.30 -6.86
CA ARG A 141 11.89 -14.11 -7.18
C ARG A 141 10.56 -14.09 -6.46
N ALA A 142 9.84 -15.22 -6.45
CA ALA A 142 8.56 -15.31 -5.75
C ALA A 142 8.72 -15.04 -4.25
N ALA A 143 9.67 -15.68 -3.58
CA ALA A 143 9.93 -15.47 -2.16
C ALA A 143 10.41 -14.04 -1.84
N ALA A 144 11.19 -13.41 -2.73
CA ALA A 144 11.61 -12.03 -2.58
C ALA A 144 10.42 -11.06 -2.72
N ALA A 145 9.51 -11.30 -3.66
CA ALA A 145 8.28 -10.53 -3.82
C ALA A 145 7.39 -10.65 -2.57
N SER A 146 7.19 -11.87 -2.07
CA SER A 146 6.41 -12.09 -0.83
C SER A 146 7.04 -11.38 0.36
N LEU A 147 8.36 -11.45 0.53
CA LEU A 147 9.05 -10.76 1.62
C LEU A 147 8.85 -9.26 1.55
N THR A 148 9.00 -8.65 0.36
CA THR A 148 8.83 -7.21 0.21
C THR A 148 7.38 -6.78 0.47
N TRP A 149 6.40 -7.60 0.10
CA TRP A 149 4.99 -7.36 0.39
C TRP A 149 4.68 -7.44 1.89
N ILE A 150 5.18 -8.48 2.58
CA ILE A 150 5.09 -8.62 4.04
C ILE A 150 5.71 -7.40 4.74
N MET A 151 6.85 -6.92 4.26
CA MET A 151 7.50 -5.72 4.82
C MET A 151 6.69 -4.46 4.57
N MET A 152 5.97 -4.34 3.45
CA MET A 152 5.03 -3.24 3.22
C MET A 152 3.92 -3.23 4.28
N ILE A 153 3.31 -4.39 4.54
CA ILE A 153 2.26 -4.52 5.57
C ILE A 153 2.83 -4.21 6.96
N ALA A 154 4.02 -4.69 7.27
CA ALA A 154 4.69 -4.35 8.52
C ALA A 154 4.95 -2.83 8.66
N GLY A 155 5.30 -2.15 7.57
CA GLY A 155 5.43 -0.70 7.52
C GLY A 155 4.12 0.03 7.82
N ILE A 156 3.02 -0.45 7.26
CA ILE A 156 1.66 0.07 7.56
C ILE A 156 1.31 -0.14 9.03
N ILE A 157 1.55 -1.33 9.59
CA ILE A 157 1.28 -1.64 11.01
C ILE A 157 2.05 -0.69 11.92
N VAL A 158 3.36 -0.57 11.71
CA VAL A 158 4.22 0.28 12.54
C VAL A 158 3.82 1.76 12.41
N SER A 159 3.61 2.24 11.19
CA SER A 159 3.27 3.66 10.99
C SER A 159 1.89 4.01 11.54
N SER A 160 0.89 3.15 11.40
CA SER A 160 -0.45 3.39 11.97
C SER A 160 -0.44 3.31 13.50
N ALA A 161 0.34 2.40 14.10
CA ALA A 161 0.50 2.34 15.55
C ALA A 161 1.20 3.60 16.09
N VAL A 162 2.30 4.02 15.46
CA VAL A 162 3.07 5.21 15.85
C VAL A 162 2.25 6.49 15.64
N ALA A 163 1.68 6.67 14.45
CA ALA A 163 0.86 7.84 14.13
C ALA A 163 -0.35 7.93 15.05
N GLY A 164 -1.05 6.81 15.28
CA GLY A 164 -2.21 6.76 16.15
C GLY A 164 -1.88 7.06 17.62
N HIS A 165 -0.67 6.73 18.08
CA HIS A 165 -0.24 7.08 19.43
C HIS A 165 0.08 8.57 19.58
N TRP A 166 0.65 9.20 18.57
CA TRP A 166 1.14 10.57 18.67
C TRP A 166 0.16 11.65 18.23
N ILE A 167 -0.91 11.29 17.51
CA ILE A 167 -1.85 12.27 16.99
C ILE A 167 -2.83 12.78 18.03
N ASP A 168 -3.08 12.05 19.11
CA ASP A 168 -3.98 12.45 20.18
C ASP A 168 -3.26 13.26 21.29
N PRO A 169 -3.94 14.26 21.89
CA PRO A 169 -5.18 14.88 21.45
C PRO A 169 -5.02 15.58 20.09
N PHE A 170 -6.02 15.46 19.23
CA PHE A 170 -5.95 15.95 17.87
C PHE A 170 -5.73 17.46 17.78
N SER A 171 -4.80 17.86 16.92
CA SER A 171 -4.64 19.24 16.41
C SER A 171 -4.03 19.19 15.02
N LEU A 172 -4.28 20.23 14.21
CA LEU A 172 -3.73 20.31 12.86
C LEU A 172 -2.19 20.32 12.88
N ALA A 173 -1.59 21.11 13.78
CA ALA A 173 -0.15 21.15 13.93
C ALA A 173 0.46 19.78 14.31
N ARG A 174 -0.28 19.00 15.12
CA ARG A 174 0.15 17.65 15.50
C ARG A 174 0.02 16.68 14.32
N LEU A 175 -1.05 16.78 13.53
CA LEU A 175 -1.20 16.02 12.29
C LEU A 175 -0.02 16.30 11.33
N GLU A 176 0.30 17.56 11.08
CA GLU A 176 1.44 17.96 10.24
C GLU A 176 2.76 17.42 10.79
N GLY A 177 2.99 17.52 12.10
CA GLY A 177 4.17 16.99 12.75
C GLY A 177 4.29 15.46 12.63
N VAL A 178 3.20 14.71 12.82
CA VAL A 178 3.17 13.25 12.67
C VAL A 178 3.43 12.85 11.22
N VAL A 179 2.76 13.51 10.26
CA VAL A 179 2.95 13.22 8.84
C VAL A 179 4.38 13.54 8.41
N ALA A 180 4.93 14.69 8.81
CA ALA A 180 6.31 15.08 8.51
C ALA A 180 7.32 14.10 9.14
N GLY A 181 7.11 13.69 10.39
CA GLY A 181 7.95 12.73 11.08
C GLY A 181 7.99 11.36 10.40
N VAL A 182 6.82 10.81 10.09
CA VAL A 182 6.71 9.50 9.40
C VAL A 182 7.27 9.60 7.97
N ALA A 183 6.89 10.63 7.20
CA ALA A 183 7.37 10.81 5.84
C ALA A 183 8.89 11.03 5.77
N GLY A 184 9.44 11.86 6.67
CA GLY A 184 10.87 12.10 6.77
C GLY A 184 11.65 10.83 7.16
N MET A 185 11.17 10.09 8.17
CA MET A 185 11.79 8.83 8.58
C MET A 185 11.72 7.77 7.46
N ALA A 186 10.58 7.65 6.79
CA ALA A 186 10.40 6.73 5.66
C ALA A 186 11.34 7.08 4.49
N PHE A 187 11.51 8.37 4.17
CA PHE A 187 12.45 8.84 3.16
C PHE A 187 13.90 8.51 3.53
N LEU A 188 14.32 8.78 4.76
CA LEU A 188 15.67 8.46 5.25
C LEU A 188 15.93 6.96 5.25
N LEU A 189 14.98 6.16 5.77
CA LEU A 189 15.07 4.71 5.82
C LEU A 189 15.22 4.12 4.42
N SER A 190 14.38 4.55 3.47
CA SER A 190 14.42 4.07 2.08
C SER A 190 15.73 4.46 1.39
N THR A 191 16.22 5.69 1.62
CA THR A 191 17.50 6.16 1.07
C THR A 191 18.66 5.31 1.56
N VAL A 192 18.77 5.10 2.89
CA VAL A 192 19.81 4.25 3.47
C VAL A 192 19.69 2.81 2.99
N ALA A 193 18.46 2.30 2.84
CA ALA A 193 18.20 0.94 2.40
C ALA A 193 18.70 0.65 0.97
N VAL A 194 18.60 1.61 0.04
CA VAL A 194 19.03 1.38 -1.36
C VAL A 194 20.48 1.77 -1.62
N LEU A 195 21.11 2.55 -0.74
CA LEU A 195 22.51 2.97 -0.93
C LEU A 195 23.42 1.75 -1.06
N GLY A 196 24.15 1.72 -2.18
CA GLY A 196 25.16 0.71 -2.45
C GLY A 196 24.62 -0.66 -2.91
N VAL A 197 23.32 -0.81 -3.15
CA VAL A 197 22.74 -2.06 -3.67
C VAL A 197 23.15 -2.26 -5.13
N GLU A 198 23.14 -1.23 -5.95
CA GLU A 198 23.58 -1.26 -7.36
C GLU A 198 25.09 -0.99 -7.48
N ARG A 199 25.96 -1.77 -6.80
CA ARG A 199 27.41 -1.69 -6.96
C ARG A 199 27.93 -2.85 -7.79
N GLY A 200 28.74 -2.55 -8.83
CA GLY A 200 29.40 -3.54 -9.68
C GLY A 200 28.70 -3.77 -11.03
N ASP A 201 29.15 -4.78 -11.78
CA ASP A 201 28.63 -5.17 -13.10
C ASP A 201 27.14 -5.60 -13.16
N ALA A 202 26.47 -5.63 -12.01
CA ALA A 202 25.03 -5.84 -11.92
C ALA A 202 24.20 -4.76 -12.66
N ALA A 203 24.81 -3.62 -12.99
CA ALA A 203 24.20 -2.60 -13.87
C ALA A 203 24.11 -3.05 -15.34
N ARG A 204 24.73 -4.17 -15.70
CA ARG A 204 24.71 -4.78 -17.04
C ARG A 204 23.88 -6.05 -17.10
N VAL A 205 22.72 -6.09 -16.50
CA VAL A 205 21.76 -7.13 -16.89
C VAL A 205 21.28 -6.76 -18.29
N ALA A 206 21.66 -7.61 -19.26
CA ALA A 206 21.30 -7.46 -20.64
C ALA A 206 19.83 -7.07 -20.77
N ALA A 207 19.57 -5.96 -21.45
CA ALA A 207 18.23 -5.61 -21.86
C ALA A 207 17.68 -6.82 -22.62
N GLY A 208 16.65 -7.44 -22.09
CA GLY A 208 15.87 -8.42 -22.83
C GLY A 208 15.31 -7.77 -24.09
N PRO A 209 14.74 -8.53 -25.02
CA PRO A 209 14.09 -7.95 -26.20
C PRO A 209 13.11 -6.86 -25.73
N PRO A 210 13.02 -5.74 -26.48
CA PRO A 210 12.16 -4.63 -26.09
C PRO A 210 10.74 -5.14 -25.85
N ALA A 211 10.18 -4.79 -24.67
CA ALA A 211 8.80 -5.16 -24.33
C ALA A 211 7.86 -4.58 -25.39
N PRO A 212 6.81 -5.32 -25.80
CA PRO A 212 5.83 -4.81 -26.74
C PRO A 212 5.18 -3.53 -26.17
N PRO A 213 4.70 -2.61 -27.03
CA PRO A 213 3.98 -1.42 -26.59
C PRO A 213 2.83 -1.82 -25.65
N PHE A 214 2.59 -1.03 -24.60
CA PHE A 214 1.59 -1.33 -23.57
C PHE A 214 0.20 -1.69 -24.15
N ALA A 215 -0.24 -0.97 -25.19
CA ALA A 215 -1.51 -1.23 -25.85
C ALA A 215 -1.58 -2.62 -26.50
N VAL A 216 -0.46 -3.10 -27.05
CA VAL A 216 -0.37 -4.44 -27.66
C VAL A 216 -0.41 -5.51 -26.58
N ALA A 217 0.38 -5.37 -25.53
CA ALA A 217 0.39 -6.29 -24.40
C ALA A 217 -0.99 -6.36 -23.71
N LEU A 218 -1.67 -5.23 -23.54
CA LEU A 218 -3.02 -5.18 -23.00
C LEU A 218 -4.04 -5.88 -23.91
N ALA A 219 -3.95 -5.68 -25.23
CA ALA A 219 -4.80 -6.33 -26.20
C ALA A 219 -4.61 -7.86 -26.19
N GLU A 220 -3.38 -8.35 -26.08
CA GLU A 220 -3.06 -9.78 -25.96
C GLU A 220 -3.66 -10.39 -24.69
N ILE A 221 -3.50 -9.73 -23.52
CA ILE A 221 -4.09 -10.17 -22.25
C ILE A 221 -5.62 -10.23 -22.35
N TRP A 222 -6.24 -9.24 -23.03
CA TRP A 222 -7.70 -9.16 -23.16
C TRP A 222 -8.26 -10.14 -24.17
N ALA A 223 -7.48 -10.54 -25.15
CA ALA A 223 -7.87 -11.55 -26.16
C ALA A 223 -7.95 -12.96 -25.56
N ASP A 224 -7.11 -13.28 -24.57
CA ASP A 224 -7.13 -14.58 -23.90
C ASP A 224 -8.20 -14.62 -22.79
N PRO A 225 -9.20 -15.51 -22.86
CA PRO A 225 -10.27 -15.60 -21.87
C PRO A 225 -9.79 -15.94 -20.47
N GLU A 226 -8.72 -16.72 -20.31
CA GLU A 226 -8.18 -17.13 -19.01
C GLU A 226 -7.47 -15.94 -18.33
N HIS A 227 -6.58 -15.26 -19.05
CA HIS A 227 -5.92 -14.05 -18.56
C HIS A 227 -6.92 -12.94 -18.26
N ARG A 228 -7.94 -12.75 -19.07
CA ARG A 228 -9.00 -11.77 -18.83
C ARG A 228 -9.79 -12.06 -17.54
N ARG A 229 -10.19 -13.33 -17.33
CA ARG A 229 -10.90 -13.74 -16.09
C ARG A 229 -10.05 -13.49 -14.85
N PHE A 230 -8.77 -13.86 -14.90
CA PHE A 230 -7.83 -13.62 -13.81
C PHE A 230 -7.63 -12.12 -13.54
N THR A 231 -7.44 -11.31 -14.59
CA THR A 231 -7.33 -9.85 -14.47
C THR A 231 -8.57 -9.23 -13.84
N MET A 232 -9.77 -9.65 -14.27
CA MET A 232 -11.02 -9.18 -13.67
C MET A 232 -11.18 -9.62 -12.22
N PHE A 233 -10.78 -10.85 -11.88
CA PHE A 233 -10.79 -11.32 -10.49
C PHE A 233 -9.86 -10.46 -9.60
N VAL A 234 -8.64 -10.23 -10.04
CA VAL A 234 -7.68 -9.37 -9.30
C VAL A 234 -8.22 -7.96 -9.17
N PHE A 235 -8.75 -7.37 -10.25
CA PHE A 235 -9.33 -6.03 -10.23
C PHE A 235 -10.47 -5.92 -9.20
N LEU A 236 -11.45 -6.83 -9.25
CA LEU A 236 -12.60 -6.81 -8.33
C LEU A 236 -12.19 -7.05 -6.88
N SER A 237 -11.25 -7.97 -6.64
CA SER A 237 -10.72 -8.27 -5.30
C SER A 237 -9.99 -7.07 -4.72
N MET A 238 -9.12 -6.41 -5.51
CA MET A 238 -8.39 -5.22 -5.06
C MET A 238 -9.31 -4.01 -4.88
N LEU A 239 -10.32 -3.86 -5.72
CA LEU A 239 -11.34 -2.82 -5.56
C LEU A 239 -12.11 -3.01 -4.25
N ALA A 240 -12.58 -4.23 -3.96
CA ALA A 240 -13.28 -4.55 -2.72
C ALA A 240 -12.39 -4.30 -1.49
N TYR A 241 -11.12 -4.70 -1.55
CA TYR A 241 -10.15 -4.44 -0.49
C TYR A 241 -9.93 -2.94 -0.25
N SER A 242 -9.68 -2.16 -1.31
CA SER A 242 -9.44 -0.72 -1.21
C SER A 242 -10.66 0.05 -0.70
N MET A 243 -11.88 -0.41 -1.01
CA MET A 243 -13.11 0.19 -0.47
C MET A 243 -13.22 0.00 1.05
N GLN A 244 -12.77 -1.13 1.58
CA GLN A 244 -12.76 -1.38 3.03
C GLN A 244 -11.82 -0.39 3.75
N ASP A 245 -10.59 -0.24 3.26
CA ASP A 245 -9.61 0.66 3.85
C ASP A 245 -10.10 2.11 3.86
N LEU A 246 -10.79 2.54 2.81
CA LEU A 246 -11.34 3.89 2.70
C LEU A 246 -12.45 4.17 3.72
N ILE A 247 -13.23 3.16 4.12
CA ILE A 247 -14.43 3.31 4.94
C ILE A 247 -14.15 3.08 6.43
N LEU A 248 -13.24 2.18 6.78
CA LEU A 248 -13.08 1.68 8.16
C LEU A 248 -12.72 2.78 9.18
N GLU A 249 -11.77 3.65 8.88
CA GLU A 249 -11.39 4.72 9.81
C GLU A 249 -12.49 5.77 10.00
N PRO A 250 -13.10 6.35 8.92
CA PRO A 250 -14.24 7.23 9.07
C PRO A 250 -15.43 6.58 9.80
N PHE A 251 -15.74 5.32 9.50
CA PHE A 251 -16.79 4.56 10.16
C PHE A 251 -16.55 4.44 11.68
N SER A 252 -15.31 4.13 12.06
CA SER A 252 -14.91 4.03 13.47
C SER A 252 -15.05 5.38 14.20
N GLY A 253 -14.66 6.49 13.53
CA GLY A 253 -14.84 7.83 14.08
C GLY A 253 -16.30 8.24 14.24
N LEU A 254 -17.10 8.07 13.18
CA LEU A 254 -18.50 8.52 13.15
C LEU A 254 -19.43 7.66 14.00
N ARG A 255 -19.25 6.34 14.02
CA ARG A 255 -20.18 5.41 14.67
C ARG A 255 -19.79 5.07 16.10
N PHE A 256 -18.49 5.03 16.41
CA PHE A 256 -17.96 4.66 17.71
C PHE A 256 -17.33 5.84 18.47
N ALA A 257 -17.40 7.04 17.92
CA ALA A 257 -16.79 8.25 18.48
C ALA A 257 -15.30 8.08 18.83
N MET A 258 -14.59 7.26 18.05
CA MET A 258 -13.15 7.06 18.24
C MET A 258 -12.38 8.32 17.88
N THR A 259 -11.36 8.63 18.68
CA THR A 259 -10.41 9.71 18.37
C THR A 259 -9.62 9.38 17.09
N PRO A 260 -8.99 10.37 16.45
CA PRO A 260 -8.09 10.11 15.30
C PRO A 260 -7.03 9.05 15.62
N GLY A 261 -6.43 9.09 16.81
CA GLY A 261 -5.45 8.11 17.24
C GLY A 261 -6.03 6.71 17.36
N GLN A 262 -7.18 6.57 18.01
CA GLN A 262 -7.85 5.28 18.18
C GLN A 262 -8.25 4.66 16.83
N SER A 263 -8.84 5.46 15.92
CA SER A 263 -9.23 4.95 14.60
C SER A 263 -8.02 4.58 13.72
N THR A 264 -6.91 5.33 13.80
CA THR A 264 -5.68 4.99 13.08
C THR A 264 -5.02 3.73 13.65
N GLN A 265 -5.09 3.50 14.97
CA GLN A 265 -4.66 2.23 15.57
C GLN A 265 -5.51 1.04 15.09
N MET A 266 -6.78 1.23 14.70
CA MET A 266 -7.58 0.17 14.08
C MET A 266 -6.99 -0.31 12.76
N SER A 267 -6.37 0.56 11.97
CA SER A 267 -5.61 0.15 10.78
C SER A 267 -4.44 -0.77 11.12
N SER A 268 -3.74 -0.52 12.23
CA SER A 268 -2.70 -1.44 12.73
C SER A 268 -3.29 -2.80 13.10
N VAL A 269 -4.43 -2.84 13.77
CA VAL A 269 -5.12 -4.10 14.13
C VAL A 269 -5.56 -4.87 12.89
N GLN A 270 -6.18 -4.19 11.92
CA GLN A 270 -6.59 -4.78 10.65
C GLN A 270 -5.40 -5.41 9.91
N HIS A 271 -4.33 -4.65 9.69
CA HIS A 271 -3.17 -5.11 8.95
C HIS A 271 -2.36 -6.17 9.72
N SER A 272 -2.43 -6.20 11.05
CA SER A 272 -1.89 -7.32 11.85
C SER A 272 -2.67 -8.61 11.57
N GLY A 273 -3.99 -8.52 11.43
CA GLY A 273 -4.81 -9.62 10.93
C GLY A 273 -4.39 -10.09 9.54
N VAL A 274 -4.21 -9.15 8.59
CA VAL A 274 -3.76 -9.45 7.22
C VAL A 274 -2.41 -10.19 7.26
N LEU A 275 -1.45 -9.69 8.00
CA LEU A 275 -0.14 -10.32 8.15
C LEU A 275 -0.24 -11.75 8.68
N LEU A 276 -1.05 -11.95 9.72
CA LEU A 276 -1.24 -13.28 10.32
C LEU A 276 -1.93 -14.23 9.32
N GLY A 277 -2.93 -13.78 8.58
CA GLY A 277 -3.60 -14.56 7.53
C GLY A 277 -2.63 -14.99 6.43
N MET A 278 -1.79 -14.08 5.94
CA MET A 278 -0.76 -14.38 4.95
C MET A 278 0.26 -15.39 5.46
N VAL A 279 0.72 -15.23 6.70
CA VAL A 279 1.67 -16.18 7.33
C VAL A 279 1.02 -17.56 7.49
N LEU A 280 -0.25 -17.61 7.90
CA LEU A 280 -0.98 -18.87 8.03
C LEU A 280 -1.05 -19.62 6.69
N VAL A 281 -1.41 -18.94 5.61
CA VAL A 281 -1.48 -19.59 4.29
C VAL A 281 -0.09 -19.97 3.77
N GLY A 282 0.91 -19.11 3.99
CA GLY A 282 2.29 -19.39 3.60
C GLY A 282 2.87 -20.63 4.30
N VAL A 283 2.62 -20.77 5.60
CA VAL A 283 3.05 -21.94 6.40
C VAL A 283 2.12 -23.12 6.17
N GLY A 284 0.80 -22.91 6.20
CA GLY A 284 -0.20 -23.96 6.01
C GLY A 284 -0.14 -24.60 4.63
N GLY A 285 0.04 -23.83 3.57
CA GLY A 285 0.22 -24.33 2.21
C GLY A 285 1.47 -25.18 2.06
N SER A 286 2.54 -24.90 2.82
CA SER A 286 3.76 -25.72 2.81
C SER A 286 3.66 -26.97 3.69
N ALA A 287 2.93 -26.91 4.82
CA ALA A 287 2.84 -27.98 5.82
C ALA A 287 1.76 -29.02 5.51
N PHE A 288 0.65 -28.62 4.89
CA PHE A 288 -0.51 -29.48 4.60
C PHE A 288 -0.60 -29.96 3.15
N GLY A 289 0.53 -30.05 2.47
CA GLY A 289 0.69 -30.88 1.27
C GLY A 289 0.25 -30.25 -0.04
N GLY A 290 0.18 -28.95 -0.17
CA GLY A 290 -0.22 -28.54 -1.48
C GLY A 290 0.02 -27.11 -1.91
N ARG A 291 0.97 -26.96 -2.79
CA ARG A 291 0.99 -25.90 -3.80
C ARG A 291 0.10 -26.28 -4.99
N ASP A 292 -0.80 -27.23 -4.82
CA ASP A 292 -1.77 -27.58 -5.86
C ASP A 292 -2.86 -26.51 -5.96
N ALA A 293 -3.34 -26.29 -7.19
CA ALA A 293 -4.33 -25.26 -7.49
C ALA A 293 -5.62 -25.41 -6.66
N ALA A 294 -6.01 -26.66 -6.33
CA ALA A 294 -7.20 -26.94 -5.55
C ALA A 294 -7.07 -26.47 -4.09
N THR A 295 -5.92 -26.66 -3.46
CA THR A 295 -5.66 -26.20 -2.10
C THR A 295 -5.59 -24.68 -2.05
N LEU A 296 -4.90 -24.03 -2.99
CA LEU A 296 -4.88 -22.56 -3.09
C LEU A 296 -6.29 -21.99 -3.28
N ALA A 297 -7.10 -22.58 -4.16
CA ALA A 297 -8.49 -22.18 -4.37
C ALA A 297 -9.32 -22.26 -3.07
N ARG A 298 -9.13 -23.31 -2.24
CA ARG A 298 -9.83 -23.45 -0.94
C ARG A 298 -9.45 -22.32 0.03
N TRP A 299 -8.16 -21.93 0.09
CA TRP A 299 -7.72 -20.82 0.92
C TRP A 299 -8.34 -19.50 0.44
N ILE A 300 -8.33 -19.23 -0.88
CA ILE A 300 -8.93 -18.03 -1.47
C ILE A 300 -10.44 -17.98 -1.17
N VAL A 301 -11.18 -19.06 -1.44
CA VAL A 301 -12.62 -19.11 -1.19
C VAL A 301 -12.91 -18.97 0.30
N GLY A 302 -12.17 -19.66 1.16
CA GLY A 302 -12.29 -19.54 2.62
C GLY A 302 -12.07 -18.12 3.13
N GLY A 303 -11.03 -17.44 2.62
CA GLY A 303 -10.75 -16.04 2.91
C GLY A 303 -11.87 -15.10 2.45
N CYS A 304 -12.40 -15.29 1.23
CA CYS A 304 -13.53 -14.49 0.73
C CYS A 304 -14.79 -14.67 1.60
N ILE A 305 -15.11 -15.92 1.99
CA ILE A 305 -16.24 -16.19 2.90
C ILE A 305 -15.99 -15.53 4.26
N GLY A 306 -14.79 -15.68 4.82
CA GLY A 306 -14.41 -15.03 6.08
C GLY A 306 -14.54 -13.51 6.02
N SER A 307 -14.10 -12.88 4.93
CA SER A 307 -14.25 -11.43 4.71
C SER A 307 -15.72 -11.02 4.62
N ALA A 308 -16.56 -11.80 3.94
CA ALA A 308 -18.01 -11.53 3.87
C ALA A 308 -18.67 -11.62 5.24
N LEU A 309 -18.31 -12.61 6.06
CA LEU A 309 -18.81 -12.77 7.44
C LEU A 309 -18.33 -11.60 8.33
N ALA A 310 -17.07 -11.19 8.22
CA ALA A 310 -16.55 -10.06 8.98
C ALA A 310 -17.21 -8.73 8.56
N LEU A 311 -17.49 -8.53 7.27
CA LEU A 311 -18.26 -7.37 6.77
C LEU A 311 -19.70 -7.41 7.29
N THR A 312 -20.33 -8.58 7.38
CA THR A 312 -21.63 -8.73 8.03
C THR A 312 -21.54 -8.33 9.50
N GLY A 313 -20.46 -8.70 10.20
CA GLY A 313 -20.15 -8.24 11.55
C GLY A 313 -20.05 -6.71 11.66
N LEU A 314 -19.49 -6.01 10.67
CA LEU A 314 -19.47 -4.55 10.61
C LEU A 314 -20.86 -3.94 10.40
N VAL A 315 -21.72 -4.59 9.60
CA VAL A 315 -23.13 -4.16 9.48
C VAL A 315 -23.86 -4.27 10.83
N LEU A 316 -23.61 -5.35 11.57
CA LEU A 316 -24.13 -5.49 12.94
C LEU A 316 -23.54 -4.44 13.89
N ALA A 317 -22.25 -4.17 13.79
CA ALA A 317 -21.57 -3.10 14.53
C ALA A 317 -22.23 -1.73 14.27
N ALA A 318 -22.62 -1.44 13.02
CA ALA A 318 -23.34 -0.22 12.69
C ALA A 318 -24.72 -0.14 13.39
N ARG A 319 -25.39 -1.28 13.57
CA ARG A 319 -26.70 -1.34 14.25
C ARG A 319 -26.57 -1.24 15.77
N TYR A 320 -25.70 -2.06 16.37
CA TYR A 320 -25.57 -2.15 17.83
C TYR A 320 -24.75 -1.00 18.44
N GLY A 321 -23.85 -0.38 17.68
CA GLY A 321 -23.03 0.74 18.13
C GLY A 321 -21.95 0.34 19.14
N PRO A 322 -21.63 1.22 20.13
CA PRO A 322 -20.46 1.06 21.02
C PRO A 322 -20.40 -0.22 21.85
N GLY A 323 -21.50 -0.96 21.99
CA GLY A 323 -21.50 -2.28 22.65
C GLY A 323 -20.93 -3.42 21.78
N TRP A 324 -20.69 -3.21 20.51
CA TRP A 324 -20.15 -4.22 19.59
C TRP A 324 -18.64 -4.35 19.72
N PRO A 325 -18.07 -5.59 19.67
CA PRO A 325 -16.61 -5.81 19.76
C PRO A 325 -15.92 -5.47 18.42
N ILE A 326 -15.90 -4.18 18.07
CA ILE A 326 -15.42 -3.66 16.78
C ILE A 326 -13.97 -4.05 16.48
N VAL A 327 -13.08 -4.03 17.49
CA VAL A 327 -11.66 -4.37 17.36
C VAL A 327 -11.48 -5.80 16.85
N GLY A 328 -12.21 -6.76 17.46
CA GLY A 328 -12.18 -8.16 17.03
C GLY A 328 -12.74 -8.35 15.63
N THR A 329 -13.81 -7.61 15.28
CA THR A 329 -14.43 -7.67 13.95
C THR A 329 -13.45 -7.16 12.86
N ILE A 330 -12.75 -6.05 13.12
CA ILE A 330 -11.75 -5.48 12.19
C ILE A 330 -10.53 -6.41 12.06
N PHE A 331 -10.08 -7.00 13.17
CA PHE A 331 -9.00 -7.98 13.12
C PHE A 331 -9.38 -9.21 12.27
N LEU A 332 -10.58 -9.77 12.45
CA LEU A 332 -11.07 -10.90 11.67
C LEU A 332 -11.23 -10.55 10.18
N LEU A 333 -11.67 -9.33 9.87
CA LEU A 333 -11.71 -8.84 8.50
C LEU A 333 -10.31 -8.82 7.89
N GLY A 334 -9.34 -8.25 8.59
CA GLY A 334 -7.95 -8.24 8.17
C GLY A 334 -7.40 -9.66 7.97
N PHE A 335 -7.64 -10.54 8.94
CA PHE A 335 -7.19 -11.93 8.86
C PHE A 335 -7.75 -12.66 7.62
N ALA A 336 -9.04 -12.55 7.39
CA ALA A 336 -9.69 -13.14 6.22
C ALA A 336 -9.16 -12.55 4.91
N ASN A 337 -8.92 -11.24 4.86
CA ASN A 337 -8.29 -10.56 3.73
C ASN A 337 -6.86 -11.09 3.49
N GLY A 338 -6.08 -11.32 4.53
CA GLY A 338 -4.75 -11.91 4.43
C GLY A 338 -4.77 -13.34 3.90
N VAL A 339 -5.80 -14.12 4.24
CA VAL A 339 -5.96 -15.50 3.77
C VAL A 339 -6.25 -15.56 2.27
N PHE A 340 -7.03 -14.65 1.71
CA PHE A 340 -7.34 -14.68 0.27
C PHE A 340 -6.29 -13.97 -0.60
N ALA A 341 -5.44 -13.14 -0.02
CA ALA A 341 -4.48 -12.31 -0.76
C ALA A 341 -3.17 -13.03 -1.15
N VAL A 342 -3.04 -14.31 -0.83
CA VAL A 342 -1.81 -15.11 -1.05
C VAL A 342 -1.80 -15.86 -2.39
#